data_f7d22d794641dfea27af3b0f346555a5
#
_entry.id   f7d22d794641dfea27af3b0f346555a5
#
_cell.length_a   1.000
_cell.length_b   1.000
_cell.length_c   1.000
_cell.angle_alpha   90.00
_cell.angle_beta   90.00
_cell.angle_gamma   90.00
#
_symmetry.space_group_name_H-M   'P 1'
#
loop_
_entity.id
_entity.type
_entity.pdbx_description
1 polymer ?
#
loop_
_entity_poly.entity_id
_entity_poly.type
_entity_poly.pdbx_seq_one_letter_code
_entity_poly.pdbx_strand_id
1 'polypeptide(L)'
;MIRLDAATVLLQWSVGGLGFLWVTGRGRQVGLGYGWLLRGVYGLMATGALTVGLGTGPVPVREVATGIAATAAFAALVVAAVRRSEGVDRFPLGLDLVAPAVGTVALVAAGLDAGGPPALAVVRTLIGAAFLGAVSDAMLLGHWYLVQPGLPRGPLLELVRWTGRLWPFELAALLWPTGMVSVLAGT
;
A
#
# COMPACT_ATOMS: atom_id res chain seq x y z
N MET A 1 15.59 -9.63 -16.78
CA MET A 1 15.51 -9.67 -15.31
C MET A 1 14.55 -8.58 -14.86
N ILE A 2 13.57 -8.87 -13.99
CA ILE A 2 12.65 -7.86 -13.45
C ILE A 2 13.41 -7.04 -12.39
N ARG A 3 13.44 -5.72 -12.55
CA ARG A 3 14.10 -4.79 -11.62
C ARG A 3 13.05 -4.10 -10.77
N LEU A 4 13.32 -3.98 -9.46
CA LEU A 4 12.56 -3.16 -8.54
C LEU A 4 13.46 -2.03 -8.07
N ASP A 5 13.15 -0.81 -8.45
CA ASP A 5 13.84 0.38 -7.97
C ASP A 5 13.26 0.85 -6.62
N ALA A 6 13.98 1.72 -5.94
CA ALA A 6 13.57 2.23 -4.63
C ALA A 6 12.24 3.02 -4.70
N ALA A 7 11.99 3.73 -5.80
CA ALA A 7 10.74 4.44 -6.01
C ALA A 7 9.56 3.48 -6.07
N THR A 8 9.69 2.36 -6.80
CA THR A 8 8.65 1.33 -6.89
C THR A 8 8.40 0.64 -5.54
N VAL A 9 9.44 0.35 -4.76
CA VAL A 9 9.28 -0.25 -3.42
C VAL A 9 8.54 0.68 -2.47
N LEU A 10 8.91 1.96 -2.41
CA LEU A 10 8.20 2.97 -1.62
C LEU A 10 6.74 3.12 -2.06
N LEU A 11 6.50 3.10 -3.38
CA LEU A 11 5.16 3.17 -3.94
C LEU A 11 4.32 1.93 -3.58
N GLN A 12 4.89 0.72 -3.67
CA GLN A 12 4.23 -0.51 -3.25
C GLN A 12 3.78 -0.43 -1.78
N TRP A 13 4.68 0.02 -0.93
CA TRP A 13 4.40 0.13 0.50
C TRP A 13 3.29 1.16 0.78
N SER A 14 3.39 2.35 0.17
CA SER A 14 2.39 3.39 0.30
C SER A 14 1.01 2.95 -0.19
N VAL A 15 0.94 2.45 -1.42
CA VAL A 15 -0.35 2.08 -2.06
C VAL A 15 -0.99 0.89 -1.35
N GLY A 16 -0.20 -0.13 -1.02
CA GLY A 16 -0.67 -1.28 -0.27
C GLY A 16 -1.18 -0.88 1.12
N GLY A 17 -0.41 -0.07 1.85
CA GLY A 17 -0.80 0.45 3.16
C GLY A 17 -2.08 1.28 3.12
N LEU A 18 -2.23 2.22 2.18
CA LEU A 18 -3.46 2.99 2.01
C LEU A 18 -4.66 2.11 1.66
N GLY A 19 -4.46 1.06 0.87
CA GLY A 19 -5.49 0.08 0.55
C GLY A 19 -5.97 -0.69 1.79
N PHE A 20 -5.06 -1.21 2.61
CA PHE A 20 -5.41 -1.93 3.84
C PHE A 20 -5.88 -1.01 4.96
N LEU A 21 -5.42 0.24 5.00
CA LEU A 21 -5.99 1.26 5.87
C LEU A 21 -7.47 1.52 5.55
N TRP A 22 -7.85 1.52 4.26
CA TRP A 22 -9.26 1.58 3.88
C TRP A 22 -10.03 0.35 4.35
N VAL A 23 -9.46 -0.86 4.17
CA VAL A 23 -10.06 -2.11 4.67
C VAL A 23 -10.32 -2.04 6.16
N THR A 24 -9.36 -1.56 6.94
CA THR A 24 -9.47 -1.40 8.40
C THR A 24 -10.48 -0.32 8.78
N GLY A 25 -10.46 0.81 8.04
CA GLY A 25 -11.31 1.98 8.29
C GLY A 25 -12.79 1.77 8.02
N ARG A 26 -13.15 0.89 7.06
CA ARG A 26 -14.56 0.63 6.68
C ARG A 26 -15.40 0.07 7.84
N GLY A 27 -14.77 -0.68 8.75
CA GLY A 27 -15.42 -1.25 9.93
C GLY A 27 -15.68 -0.25 11.06
N ARG A 28 -15.08 0.96 10.99
CA ARG A 28 -15.22 2.05 11.98
C ARG A 28 -14.93 1.63 13.42
N GLN A 29 -14.11 0.62 13.61
CA GLN A 29 -13.77 0.06 14.93
C GLN A 29 -12.43 0.59 15.45
N VAL A 30 -11.63 1.22 14.61
CA VAL A 30 -10.30 1.75 14.94
C VAL A 30 -10.38 3.27 15.10
N GLY A 31 -9.66 3.80 16.08
CA GLY A 31 -9.68 5.23 16.41
C GLY A 31 -9.11 6.12 15.32
N LEU A 32 -9.56 7.37 15.27
CA LEU A 32 -9.11 8.37 14.31
C LEU A 32 -7.60 8.58 14.31
N GLY A 33 -6.93 8.51 15.48
CA GLY A 33 -5.50 8.71 15.61
C GLY A 33 -4.68 7.75 14.76
N TYR A 34 -5.07 6.47 14.73
CA TYR A 34 -4.48 5.48 13.83
C TYR A 34 -4.61 5.89 12.36
N GLY A 35 -5.83 6.26 11.96
CA GLY A 35 -6.09 6.70 10.59
C GLY A 35 -5.31 7.93 10.17
N TRP A 36 -5.10 8.89 11.09
CA TRP A 36 -4.28 10.08 10.85
C TRP A 36 -2.81 9.73 10.65
N LEU A 37 -2.27 8.94 11.58
CA LEU A 37 -0.87 8.53 11.55
C LEU A 37 -0.55 7.80 10.24
N LEU A 38 -1.33 6.80 9.87
CA LEU A 38 -1.01 5.99 8.69
C LEU A 38 -1.20 6.74 7.38
N ARG A 39 -2.24 7.59 7.24
CA ARG A 39 -2.36 8.43 6.04
C ARG A 39 -1.18 9.39 5.89
N GLY A 40 -0.71 9.97 7.00
CA GLY A 40 0.48 10.80 7.01
C GLY A 40 1.73 10.02 6.57
N VAL A 41 1.99 8.87 7.19
CA VAL A 41 3.15 8.02 6.87
C VAL A 41 3.11 7.56 5.41
N TYR A 42 2.01 6.98 4.96
CA TYR A 42 1.90 6.48 3.59
C TYR A 42 1.87 7.61 2.55
N GLY A 43 1.30 8.77 2.88
CA GLY A 43 1.37 9.97 2.04
C GLY A 43 2.80 10.46 1.87
N LEU A 44 3.59 10.48 2.95
CA LEU A 44 5.03 10.80 2.90
C LEU A 44 5.82 9.77 2.10
N MET A 45 5.50 8.48 2.23
CA MET A 45 6.14 7.43 1.43
C MET A 45 5.82 7.58 -0.07
N ALA A 46 4.58 7.93 -0.42
CA ALA A 46 4.21 8.23 -1.81
C ALA A 46 4.98 9.46 -2.34
N THR A 47 5.12 10.51 -1.52
CA THR A 47 5.94 11.68 -1.87
C THR A 47 7.41 11.31 -2.04
N GLY A 48 7.94 10.44 -1.16
CA GLY A 48 9.28 9.89 -1.28
C GLY A 48 9.45 9.06 -2.56
N ALA A 49 8.47 8.23 -2.91
CA ALA A 49 8.47 7.47 -4.15
C ALA A 49 8.54 8.40 -5.39
N LEU A 50 7.72 9.46 -5.38
CA LEU A 50 7.71 10.46 -6.45
C LEU A 50 9.07 11.16 -6.58
N THR A 51 9.63 11.65 -5.48
CA THR A 51 10.92 12.38 -5.51
C THR A 51 12.08 11.49 -5.96
N VAL A 52 12.14 10.25 -5.46
CA VAL A 52 13.14 9.27 -5.88
C VAL A 52 12.96 8.91 -7.35
N GLY A 53 11.73 8.65 -7.81
CA GLY A 53 11.43 8.31 -9.19
C GLY A 53 11.84 9.41 -10.16
N LEU A 54 11.51 10.67 -9.86
CA LEU A 54 11.93 11.82 -10.67
C LEU A 54 13.45 11.99 -10.73
N GLY A 55 14.16 11.62 -9.65
CA GLY A 55 15.61 11.79 -9.56
C GLY A 55 16.44 10.64 -10.16
N THR A 56 15.89 9.43 -10.28
CA THR A 56 16.68 8.24 -10.65
C THR A 56 16.29 7.62 -11.99
N GLY A 57 15.07 7.78 -12.45
CA GLY A 57 14.58 7.19 -13.70
C GLY A 57 13.08 7.42 -13.83
N PRO A 58 12.65 8.58 -14.35
CA PRO A 58 11.24 8.94 -14.37
C PRO A 58 10.44 8.10 -15.38
N VAL A 59 9.34 7.53 -14.89
CA VAL A 59 8.31 6.88 -15.70
C VAL A 59 7.07 7.77 -15.67
N PRO A 60 6.74 8.51 -16.73
CA PRO A 60 5.77 9.61 -16.69
C PRO A 60 4.42 9.24 -16.06
N VAL A 61 3.84 8.09 -16.43
CA VAL A 61 2.56 7.65 -15.89
C VAL A 61 2.68 7.29 -14.41
N ARG A 62 3.77 6.64 -13.99
CA ARG A 62 4.05 6.33 -12.58
C ARG A 62 4.09 7.61 -11.76
N GLU A 63 4.89 8.60 -12.21
CA GLU A 63 5.11 9.83 -11.43
C GLU A 63 3.84 10.68 -11.30
N VAL A 64 3.10 10.86 -12.40
CA VAL A 64 1.83 11.60 -12.36
C VAL A 64 0.83 10.92 -11.43
N ALA A 65 0.62 9.61 -11.60
CA ALA A 65 -0.31 8.86 -10.77
C ALA A 65 0.14 8.81 -9.29
N THR A 66 1.44 8.70 -9.01
CA THR A 66 1.98 8.77 -7.63
C THR A 66 1.73 10.14 -7.01
N GLY A 67 1.93 11.23 -7.76
CA GLY A 67 1.64 12.59 -7.29
C GLY A 67 0.16 12.80 -6.96
N ILE A 68 -0.73 12.29 -7.79
CA ILE A 68 -2.18 12.32 -7.52
C ILE A 68 -2.51 11.47 -6.28
N ALA A 69 -1.95 10.28 -6.15
CA ALA A 69 -2.18 9.41 -4.99
C ALA A 69 -1.69 10.05 -3.68
N ALA A 70 -0.50 10.66 -3.67
CA ALA A 70 0.04 11.38 -2.52
C ALA A 70 -0.88 12.57 -2.14
N THR A 71 -1.29 13.36 -3.14
CA THR A 71 -2.20 14.49 -2.93
C THR A 71 -3.54 14.02 -2.36
N ALA A 72 -4.11 12.93 -2.87
CA ALA A 72 -5.36 12.37 -2.38
C ALA A 72 -5.26 11.87 -0.93
N ALA A 73 -4.11 11.25 -0.54
CA ALA A 73 -3.88 10.82 0.83
C ALA A 73 -3.85 12.01 1.81
N PHE A 74 -3.15 13.09 1.46
CA PHE A 74 -3.14 14.31 2.29
C PHE A 74 -4.48 15.06 2.25
N ALA A 75 -5.18 15.09 1.11
CA ALA A 75 -6.52 15.66 1.03
C ALA A 75 -7.50 14.95 1.97
N ALA A 76 -7.42 13.61 2.08
CA ALA A 76 -8.22 12.85 3.03
C ALA A 76 -7.95 13.27 4.49
N LEU A 77 -6.68 13.57 4.85
CA LEU A 77 -6.33 14.11 6.16
C LEU A 77 -6.95 15.48 6.40
N VAL A 78 -6.81 16.41 5.44
CA VAL A 78 -7.35 17.77 5.55
C VAL A 78 -8.87 17.73 5.68
N VAL A 79 -9.55 16.96 4.82
CA VAL A 79 -11.01 16.79 4.89
C VAL A 79 -11.44 16.20 6.22
N ALA A 80 -10.73 15.22 6.74
CA ALA A 80 -11.03 14.65 8.06
C ALA A 80 -10.83 15.67 9.19
N ALA A 81 -9.80 16.53 9.11
CA ALA A 81 -9.57 17.60 10.08
C ALA A 81 -10.69 18.64 10.08
N VAL A 82 -11.10 19.11 8.89
CA VAL A 82 -12.20 20.05 8.73
C VAL A 82 -13.51 19.46 9.26
N ARG A 83 -13.83 18.23 8.88
CA ARG A 83 -15.04 17.56 9.37
C ARG A 83 -15.06 17.34 10.87
N ARG A 84 -13.90 17.10 11.47
CA ARG A 84 -13.81 16.98 12.93
C ARG A 84 -14.13 18.29 13.64
N SER A 85 -13.73 19.45 13.09
CA SER A 85 -14.12 20.75 13.63
C SER A 85 -15.64 21.01 13.55
N GLU A 86 -16.33 20.31 12.63
CA GLU A 86 -17.78 20.31 12.46
C GLU A 86 -18.48 19.22 13.28
N GLY A 87 -17.77 18.50 14.16
CA GLY A 87 -18.30 17.44 15.00
C GLY A 87 -18.45 16.08 14.32
N VAL A 88 -17.85 15.89 13.14
CA VAL A 88 -17.88 14.61 12.41
C VAL A 88 -16.59 13.84 12.59
N ASP A 89 -16.59 12.87 13.49
CA ASP A 89 -15.44 12.02 13.79
C ASP A 89 -15.31 10.82 12.83
N ARG A 90 -15.21 11.08 11.52
CA ARG A 90 -15.15 10.01 10.49
C ARG A 90 -14.30 10.41 9.30
N PHE A 91 -13.50 9.46 8.80
CA PHE A 91 -12.85 9.61 7.51
C PHE A 91 -13.84 9.43 6.35
N PRO A 92 -13.65 10.17 5.26
CA PRO A 92 -14.47 10.05 4.04
C PRO A 92 -14.04 8.81 3.26
N LEU A 93 -14.67 7.65 3.49
CA LEU A 93 -14.29 6.36 2.89
C LEU A 93 -14.18 6.39 1.35
N GLY A 94 -15.01 7.20 0.68
CA GLY A 94 -14.91 7.36 -0.78
C GLY A 94 -13.62 8.05 -1.21
N LEU A 95 -13.20 9.10 -0.49
CA LEU A 95 -11.95 9.81 -0.77
C LEU A 95 -10.73 8.93 -0.43
N ASP A 96 -10.83 8.11 0.61
CA ASP A 96 -9.79 7.16 1.00
C ASP A 96 -9.48 6.11 -0.06
N LEU A 97 -10.42 5.79 -0.95
CA LEU A 97 -10.19 4.87 -2.07
C LEU A 97 -9.44 5.51 -3.24
N VAL A 98 -9.46 6.84 -3.36
CA VAL A 98 -8.82 7.53 -4.49
C VAL A 98 -7.31 7.27 -4.52
N ALA A 99 -6.64 7.43 -3.38
CA ALA A 99 -5.19 7.26 -3.29
C ALA A 99 -4.75 5.83 -3.69
N PRO A 100 -5.27 4.72 -3.11
CA PRO A 100 -4.86 3.38 -3.51
C PRO A 100 -5.32 3.01 -4.93
N ALA A 101 -6.46 3.51 -5.42
CA ALA A 101 -6.93 3.24 -6.78
C ALA A 101 -6.01 3.87 -7.83
N VAL A 102 -5.70 5.16 -7.69
CA VAL A 102 -4.76 5.85 -8.60
C VAL A 102 -3.32 5.31 -8.42
N GLY A 103 -2.92 5.03 -7.19
CA GLY A 103 -1.64 4.39 -6.89
C GLY A 103 -1.48 3.01 -7.56
N THR A 104 -2.57 2.26 -7.72
CA THR A 104 -2.56 1.00 -8.48
C THR A 104 -2.20 1.24 -9.96
N VAL A 105 -2.67 2.32 -10.56
CA VAL A 105 -2.27 2.70 -11.94
C VAL A 105 -0.75 2.99 -11.99
N ALA A 106 -0.23 3.69 -10.98
CA ALA A 106 1.21 3.95 -10.88
C ALA A 106 2.02 2.64 -10.73
N LEU A 107 1.53 1.68 -9.94
CA LEU A 107 2.17 0.37 -9.79
C LEU A 107 2.15 -0.46 -11.07
N VAL A 108 1.06 -0.40 -11.84
CA VAL A 108 0.99 -1.04 -13.16
C VAL A 108 2.03 -0.43 -14.10
N ALA A 109 2.13 0.90 -14.16
CA ALA A 109 3.12 1.58 -14.96
C ALA A 109 4.56 1.22 -14.55
N ALA A 110 4.84 1.16 -13.24
CA ALA A 110 6.12 0.70 -12.70
C ALA A 110 6.43 -0.74 -13.09
N GLY A 111 5.45 -1.64 -13.01
CA GLY A 111 5.59 -3.05 -13.40
C GLY A 111 5.88 -3.21 -14.89
N LEU A 112 5.24 -2.42 -15.75
CA LEU A 112 5.50 -2.44 -17.20
C LEU A 112 6.91 -1.96 -17.55
N ASP A 113 7.47 -1.02 -16.78
CA ASP A 113 8.82 -0.49 -16.95
C ASP A 113 9.92 -1.38 -16.32
N ALA A 114 9.54 -2.26 -15.39
CA ALA A 114 10.49 -3.07 -14.61
C ALA A 114 11.33 -4.06 -15.43
N GLY A 115 10.98 -4.28 -16.69
CA GLY A 115 11.62 -5.26 -17.59
C GLY A 115 11.16 -6.69 -17.36
N GLY A 116 11.66 -7.61 -18.21
CA GLY A 116 11.20 -9.01 -18.23
C GLY A 116 9.80 -9.16 -18.83
N PRO A 117 9.10 -10.30 -18.58
CA PRO A 117 7.74 -10.50 -19.07
C PRO A 117 6.76 -9.51 -18.40
N PRO A 118 6.08 -8.64 -19.17
CA PRO A 118 5.33 -7.52 -18.63
C PRO A 118 4.22 -7.94 -17.65
N ALA A 119 3.46 -8.98 -18.00
CA ALA A 119 2.38 -9.48 -17.15
C ALA A 119 2.90 -9.98 -15.80
N LEU A 120 4.02 -10.69 -15.79
CA LEU A 120 4.64 -11.19 -14.57
C LEU A 120 5.19 -10.05 -13.71
N ALA A 121 5.82 -9.05 -14.33
CA ALA A 121 6.35 -7.89 -13.63
C ALA A 121 5.23 -7.09 -12.96
N VAL A 122 4.12 -6.83 -13.67
CA VAL A 122 2.94 -6.16 -13.09
C VAL A 122 2.33 -6.98 -11.95
N VAL A 123 2.10 -8.28 -12.15
CA VAL A 123 1.55 -9.15 -11.10
C VAL A 123 2.42 -9.14 -9.85
N ARG A 124 3.74 -9.28 -10.01
CA ARG A 124 4.71 -9.21 -8.91
C ARG A 124 4.64 -7.86 -8.17
N THR A 125 4.56 -6.76 -8.91
CA THR A 125 4.47 -5.43 -8.33
C THR A 125 3.19 -5.24 -7.52
N LEU A 126 2.05 -5.72 -8.04
CA LEU A 126 0.76 -5.59 -7.36
C LEU A 126 0.63 -6.52 -6.15
N ILE A 127 1.08 -7.77 -6.26
CA ILE A 127 1.06 -8.71 -5.13
C ILE A 127 1.99 -8.23 -4.03
N GLY A 128 3.20 -7.76 -4.38
CA GLY A 128 4.14 -7.18 -3.41
C GLY A 128 3.55 -5.97 -2.68
N ALA A 129 2.84 -5.08 -3.39
CA ALA A 129 2.15 -3.97 -2.75
C ALA A 129 1.06 -4.44 -1.78
N ALA A 130 0.23 -5.39 -2.19
CA ALA A 130 -0.82 -5.93 -1.33
C ALA A 130 -0.24 -6.64 -0.09
N PHE A 131 0.82 -7.43 -0.26
CA PHE A 131 1.46 -8.13 0.84
C PHE A 131 2.13 -7.16 1.84
N LEU A 132 2.94 -6.20 1.34
CA LEU A 132 3.57 -5.18 2.17
C LEU A 132 2.54 -4.37 2.96
N GLY A 133 1.44 -3.96 2.32
CA GLY A 133 0.38 -3.23 2.98
C GLY A 133 -0.30 -4.05 4.07
N ALA A 134 -0.68 -5.31 3.78
CA ALA A 134 -1.34 -6.18 4.75
C ALA A 134 -0.47 -6.44 5.99
N VAL A 135 0.82 -6.74 5.78
CA VAL A 135 1.78 -7.00 6.87
C VAL A 135 2.00 -5.73 7.70
N SER A 136 2.25 -4.60 7.03
CA SER A 136 2.54 -3.33 7.72
C SER A 136 1.36 -2.86 8.56
N ASP A 137 0.16 -2.89 7.99
CA ASP A 137 -1.04 -2.47 8.71
C ASP A 137 -1.38 -3.43 9.86
N ALA A 138 -1.18 -4.74 9.68
CA ALA A 138 -1.35 -5.71 10.77
C ALA A 138 -0.36 -5.43 11.92
N MET A 139 0.90 -5.18 11.60
CA MET A 139 1.94 -4.87 12.58
C MET A 139 1.65 -3.55 13.30
N LEU A 140 1.34 -2.48 12.55
CA LEU A 140 1.08 -1.15 13.11
C LEU A 140 -0.21 -1.13 13.93
N LEU A 141 -1.26 -1.85 13.49
CA LEU A 141 -2.47 -1.99 14.28
C LEU A 141 -2.20 -2.79 15.55
N GLY A 142 -1.38 -3.84 15.49
CA GLY A 142 -0.94 -4.58 16.67
C GLY A 142 -0.26 -3.68 17.71
N HIS A 143 0.62 -2.78 17.27
CA HIS A 143 1.23 -1.77 18.15
C HIS A 143 0.20 -0.75 18.66
N TRP A 144 -0.79 -0.38 17.85
CA TRP A 144 -1.83 0.57 18.23
C TRP A 144 -2.70 0.07 19.40
N TYR A 145 -2.84 -1.25 19.58
CA TYR A 145 -3.51 -1.82 20.76
C TYR A 145 -2.82 -1.45 22.08
N LEU A 146 -1.53 -1.14 22.06
CA LEU A 146 -0.79 -0.65 23.23
C LEU A 146 -1.16 0.79 23.58
N VAL A 147 -1.48 1.60 22.55
CA VAL A 147 -1.88 3.01 22.70
C VAL A 147 -3.36 3.13 23.06
N GLN A 148 -4.19 2.25 22.51
CA GLN A 148 -5.64 2.25 22.70
C GLN A 148 -6.12 0.87 23.19
N PRO A 149 -5.97 0.57 24.49
CA PRO A 149 -6.47 -0.67 25.07
C PRO A 149 -8.00 -0.79 24.95
N GLY A 150 -8.49 -1.98 24.66
CA GLY A 150 -9.93 -2.23 24.53
C GLY A 150 -10.48 -2.17 23.11
N LEU A 151 -9.65 -1.95 22.09
CA LEU A 151 -10.08 -2.10 20.69
C LEU A 151 -10.55 -3.54 20.41
N PRO A 152 -11.63 -3.70 19.62
CA PRO A 152 -12.09 -5.02 19.19
C PRO A 152 -11.05 -5.71 18.30
N ARG A 153 -10.84 -7.00 18.48
CA ARG A 153 -9.83 -7.78 17.76
C ARG A 153 -10.17 -8.04 16.29
N GLY A 154 -11.40 -7.76 15.86
CA GLY A 154 -11.88 -8.01 14.50
C GLY A 154 -11.00 -7.44 13.41
N PRO A 155 -10.66 -6.14 13.43
CA PRO A 155 -9.81 -5.52 12.40
C PRO A 155 -8.42 -6.15 12.29
N LEU A 156 -7.78 -6.47 13.41
CA LEU A 156 -6.47 -7.12 13.41
C LEU A 156 -6.54 -8.54 12.82
N LEU A 157 -7.53 -9.32 13.22
CA LEU A 157 -7.73 -10.67 12.69
C LEU A 157 -8.06 -10.66 11.19
N GLU A 158 -8.73 -9.63 10.70
CA GLU A 158 -8.98 -9.44 9.27
C GLU A 158 -7.66 -9.21 8.50
N LEU A 159 -6.78 -8.34 9.00
CA LEU A 159 -5.48 -8.08 8.40
C LEU A 159 -4.57 -9.32 8.42
N VAL A 160 -4.55 -10.07 9.53
CA VAL A 160 -3.80 -11.33 9.63
C VAL A 160 -4.31 -12.36 8.61
N ARG A 161 -5.63 -12.46 8.42
CA ARG A 161 -6.20 -13.34 7.38
C ARG A 161 -5.80 -12.90 5.97
N TRP A 162 -5.77 -11.58 5.69
CA TRP A 162 -5.28 -11.06 4.41
C TRP A 162 -3.81 -11.39 4.20
N THR A 163 -2.96 -11.18 5.20
CA THR A 163 -1.54 -11.56 5.14
C THR A 163 -1.40 -13.06 4.85
N GLY A 164 -2.14 -13.91 5.56
CA GLY A 164 -2.13 -15.36 5.35
C GLY A 164 -2.63 -15.81 3.97
N ARG A 165 -3.50 -15.02 3.31
CA ARG A 165 -3.95 -15.30 1.95
C ARG A 165 -2.99 -14.81 0.88
N LEU A 166 -2.28 -13.72 1.13
CA LEU A 166 -1.40 -13.07 0.16
C LEU A 166 -0.01 -13.69 0.12
N TRP A 167 0.52 -14.19 1.24
CA TRP A 167 1.89 -14.70 1.30
C TRP A 167 2.21 -15.82 0.29
N PRO A 168 1.30 -16.80 -0.01
CA PRO A 168 1.62 -17.82 -1.00
C PRO A 168 1.78 -17.25 -2.42
N PHE A 169 0.98 -16.24 -2.76
CA PHE A 169 1.06 -15.56 -4.06
C PHE A 169 2.33 -14.72 -4.15
N GLU A 170 2.72 -14.04 -3.07
CA GLU A 170 3.99 -13.30 -3.01
C GLU A 170 5.17 -14.25 -3.20
N LEU A 171 5.17 -15.37 -2.48
CA LEU A 171 6.21 -16.39 -2.63
C LEU A 171 6.28 -16.92 -4.06
N ALA A 172 5.14 -17.27 -4.66
CA ALA A 172 5.08 -17.72 -6.04
C ALA A 172 5.60 -16.67 -7.04
N ALA A 173 5.18 -15.39 -6.86
CA ALA A 173 5.62 -14.28 -7.70
C ALA A 173 7.13 -13.99 -7.58
N LEU A 174 7.72 -14.23 -6.41
CA LEU A 174 9.16 -14.08 -6.18
C LEU A 174 9.97 -15.24 -6.76
N LEU A 175 9.53 -16.49 -6.56
CA LEU A 175 10.28 -17.68 -6.96
C LEU A 175 10.22 -17.94 -8.48
N TRP A 176 9.11 -17.63 -9.13
CA TRP A 176 8.93 -17.88 -10.57
C TRP A 176 9.98 -17.22 -11.44
N PRO A 177 10.28 -15.90 -11.28
CA PRO A 177 11.28 -15.23 -12.12
C PRO A 177 12.72 -15.58 -11.81
N THR A 178 13.02 -16.13 -10.63
CA THR A 178 14.39 -16.43 -10.20
C THR A 178 14.91 -17.78 -10.71
N GLY A 179 14.07 -18.57 -11.39
CA GLY A 179 14.43 -19.90 -11.84
C GLY A 179 14.58 -20.92 -10.69
N MET A 180 14.31 -20.53 -9.44
CA MET A 180 14.41 -21.43 -8.28
C MET A 180 13.46 -22.64 -8.38
N VAL A 181 12.40 -22.53 -9.17
CA VAL A 181 11.50 -23.64 -9.43
C VAL A 181 12.20 -24.76 -10.20
N SER A 182 13.14 -24.46 -11.10
CA SER A 182 13.94 -25.44 -11.81
C SER A 182 14.88 -26.22 -10.88
N VAL A 183 15.41 -25.58 -9.84
CA VAL A 183 16.25 -26.23 -8.83
C VAL A 183 15.46 -27.26 -8.01
N LEU A 184 14.19 -26.96 -7.73
CA LEU A 184 13.28 -27.91 -7.04
C LEU A 184 12.87 -29.08 -7.94
N ALA A 185 12.89 -28.90 -9.25
CA ALA A 185 12.61 -29.96 -10.24
C ALA A 185 13.84 -30.80 -10.62
N GLY A 186 15.03 -30.50 -10.06
CA GLY A 186 16.24 -31.29 -10.27
C GLY A 186 16.84 -31.20 -11.68
N THR A 187 16.55 -30.14 -12.44
CA THR A 187 17.09 -29.89 -13.78
C THR A 187 18.01 -28.68 -13.83
#